data_4d7262c5631bad1420a9d9943d9b57e1
#
_entry.id   4d7262c5631bad1420a9d9943d9b57e1
#
_cell.length_a   1.000
_cell.length_b   1.000
_cell.length_c   1.000
_cell.angle_alpha   90.00
_cell.angle_beta   90.00
_cell.angle_gamma   90.00
#
_symmetry.space_group_name_H-M   'P 1'
#
loop_
_entity.id
_entity.type
_entity.pdbx_description
1 polymer ?
#
loop_
_entity_poly.entity_id
_entity_poly.type
_entity_poly.pdbx_seq_one_letter_code
_entity_poly.pdbx_strand_id
1 'polypeptide(L)'
;PTRRSSDLQLLDVMAGQVSDNTVVLKEVGDENKTVLEAFGLEFSPATDADIAVIKKQLGKECENLFYKAWRVENSATRKNFKTFCKGKGRIAKKLFWHGSRTENWWSILRTGLVLRPTNSVINGKMFGYGLYFAPRARKSVGYTSLRGSYWAGGHSNYGFMALYEVVYGKPYDVSDNAGLSDMNYEKLQKRAPGC
;
A
#
# COMPACT_ATOMS: atom_id res chain seq x y z
N PRO A 1 18.98 7.19 15.21
CA PRO A 1 19.51 5.95 14.62
C PRO A 1 20.96 6.17 14.24
N THR A 2 21.83 5.29 14.72
CA THR A 2 23.24 5.33 14.36
C THR A 2 23.40 5.05 12.85
N ARG A 3 24.40 5.66 12.20
CA ARG A 3 24.72 5.47 10.76
C ARG A 3 24.67 3.97 10.33
N ARG A 4 25.10 3.05 11.18
CA ARG A 4 25.02 1.60 10.97
C ARG A 4 23.60 1.05 10.77
N SER A 5 22.59 1.60 11.45
CA SER A 5 21.20 1.13 11.31
C SER A 5 20.60 1.52 9.97
N SER A 6 20.92 2.72 9.44
CA SER A 6 20.47 3.18 8.12
C SER A 6 21.13 2.41 6.99
N ASP A 7 22.43 2.07 7.16
CA ASP A 7 23.19 1.33 6.14
C ASP A 7 22.71 -0.12 6.02
N LEU A 8 22.40 -0.77 7.15
CA LEU A 8 21.80 -2.11 7.15
C LEU A 8 20.42 -2.12 6.50
N GLN A 9 19.57 -1.12 6.78
CA GLN A 9 18.27 -0.99 6.13
C GLN A 9 18.39 -0.79 4.62
N LEU A 10 19.37 -0.01 4.18
CA LEU A 10 19.65 0.20 2.76
C LEU A 10 20.12 -1.10 2.08
N LEU A 11 21.01 -1.86 2.74
CA LEU A 11 21.47 -3.15 2.24
C LEU A 11 20.33 -4.17 2.12
N ASP A 12 19.42 -4.21 3.09
CA ASP A 12 18.24 -5.09 3.05
C ASP A 12 17.33 -4.73 1.88
N VAL A 13 17.11 -3.42 1.64
CA VAL A 13 16.34 -2.94 0.48
C VAL A 13 17.01 -3.33 -0.83
N MET A 14 18.33 -3.15 -0.94
CA MET A 14 19.10 -3.52 -2.13
C MET A 14 19.09 -5.04 -2.36
N ALA A 15 19.28 -5.84 -1.33
CA ALA A 15 19.19 -7.29 -1.42
C ALA A 15 17.82 -7.77 -1.89
N GLY A 16 16.75 -7.15 -1.38
CA GLY A 16 15.39 -7.41 -1.83
C GLY A 16 15.18 -7.06 -3.31
N GLN A 17 15.69 -5.93 -3.76
CA GLN A 17 15.60 -5.53 -5.17
C GLN A 17 16.36 -6.48 -6.09
N VAL A 18 17.52 -6.96 -5.69
CA VAL A 18 18.30 -7.97 -6.45
C VAL A 18 17.53 -9.28 -6.53
N SER A 19 16.96 -9.75 -5.42
CA SER A 19 16.13 -10.95 -5.39
C SER A 19 14.90 -10.81 -6.31
N ASP A 20 14.23 -9.66 -6.27
CA ASP A 20 13.08 -9.36 -7.11
C ASP A 20 13.45 -9.37 -8.59
N ASN A 21 14.57 -8.76 -8.97
CA ASN A 21 15.05 -8.77 -10.35
C ASN A 21 15.42 -10.19 -10.83
N THR A 22 15.97 -11.02 -9.96
CA THR A 22 16.31 -12.41 -10.30
C THR A 22 15.07 -13.26 -10.54
N VAL A 23 14.01 -13.04 -9.76
CA VAL A 23 12.70 -13.69 -9.97
C VAL A 23 12.09 -13.22 -11.29
N VAL A 24 12.12 -11.91 -11.57
CA VAL A 24 11.65 -11.34 -12.85
C VAL A 24 12.33 -12.04 -14.03
N LEU A 25 13.66 -12.14 -14.01
CA LEU A 25 14.43 -12.74 -15.10
C LEU A 25 14.11 -14.24 -15.30
N LYS A 26 13.76 -14.95 -14.24
CA LYS A 26 13.34 -16.37 -14.32
C LYS A 26 11.91 -16.53 -14.86
N GLU A 27 10.98 -15.65 -14.47
CA GLU A 27 9.58 -15.72 -14.85
C GLU A 27 9.32 -15.15 -16.26
N VAL A 28 10.14 -14.21 -16.72
CA VAL A 28 10.10 -13.62 -18.07
C VAL A 28 10.87 -14.49 -19.09
N GLY A 29 11.48 -15.58 -18.68
CA GLY A 29 12.12 -16.56 -19.59
C GLY A 29 11.17 -17.28 -20.55
N ASP A 30 9.84 -17.10 -20.41
CA ASP A 30 8.85 -17.47 -21.42
C ASP A 30 8.67 -16.29 -22.37
N GLU A 31 9.24 -16.37 -23.57
CA GLU A 31 9.22 -15.32 -24.60
C GLU A 31 7.82 -14.80 -24.98
N ASN A 32 6.77 -15.50 -24.56
CA ASN A 32 5.38 -15.15 -24.85
C ASN A 32 4.67 -14.36 -23.74
N LYS A 33 5.34 -14.06 -22.62
CA LYS A 33 4.72 -13.34 -21.51
C LYS A 33 5.37 -11.97 -21.29
N THR A 34 4.54 -10.96 -21.08
CA THR A 34 4.99 -9.69 -20.56
C THR A 34 5.38 -9.81 -19.07
N VAL A 35 6.21 -8.90 -18.58
CA VAL A 35 6.58 -8.84 -17.16
C VAL A 35 5.36 -8.73 -16.24
N LEU A 36 4.32 -8.01 -16.67
CA LEU A 36 3.07 -7.87 -15.90
C LEU A 36 2.32 -9.21 -15.80
N GLU A 37 2.21 -9.92 -16.92
CA GLU A 37 1.55 -11.24 -16.95
C GLU A 37 2.31 -12.28 -16.14
N ALA A 38 3.66 -12.26 -16.17
CA ALA A 38 4.49 -13.14 -15.35
C ALA A 38 4.23 -12.95 -13.85
N PHE A 39 3.88 -11.74 -13.43
CA PHE A 39 3.50 -11.44 -12.04
C PHE A 39 1.99 -11.57 -11.75
N GLY A 40 1.19 -11.99 -12.70
CA GLY A 40 -0.26 -12.06 -12.56
C GLY A 40 -0.91 -10.70 -12.34
N LEU A 41 -0.30 -9.65 -12.93
CA LEU A 41 -0.76 -8.27 -12.88
C LEU A 41 -1.49 -7.91 -14.17
N GLU A 42 -2.69 -7.39 -14.02
CA GLU A 42 -3.47 -6.82 -15.12
C GLU A 42 -3.62 -5.31 -14.93
N PHE A 43 -3.28 -4.55 -15.96
CA PHE A 43 -3.44 -3.10 -16.00
C PHE A 43 -4.40 -2.71 -17.10
N SER A 44 -5.40 -1.92 -16.77
CA SER A 44 -6.28 -1.28 -17.74
C SER A 44 -6.47 0.20 -17.39
N PRO A 45 -6.70 1.06 -18.37
CA PRO A 45 -7.10 2.45 -18.08
C PRO A 45 -8.34 2.47 -17.19
N ALA A 46 -8.37 3.38 -16.23
CA ALA A 46 -9.56 3.60 -15.41
C ALA A 46 -10.71 4.10 -16.30
N THR A 47 -11.91 3.58 -16.07
CA THR A 47 -13.13 4.05 -16.76
C THR A 47 -13.55 5.42 -16.22
N ASP A 48 -14.44 6.11 -16.92
CA ASP A 48 -15.01 7.39 -16.43
C ASP A 48 -15.71 7.21 -15.08
N ALA A 49 -16.36 6.08 -14.86
CA ALA A 49 -16.97 5.75 -13.58
C ALA A 49 -15.92 5.60 -12.47
N ASP A 50 -14.80 4.93 -12.75
CA ASP A 50 -13.68 4.81 -11.81
C ASP A 50 -13.08 6.20 -11.49
N ILE A 51 -12.88 7.03 -12.52
CA ILE A 51 -12.36 8.39 -12.37
C ILE A 51 -13.28 9.25 -11.52
N ALA A 52 -14.59 9.14 -11.71
CA ALA A 52 -15.57 9.86 -10.89
C ALA A 52 -15.49 9.45 -9.42
N VAL A 53 -15.35 8.14 -9.12
CA VAL A 53 -15.16 7.64 -7.76
C VAL A 53 -13.84 8.15 -7.19
N ILE A 54 -12.75 8.08 -7.94
CA ILE A 54 -11.42 8.55 -7.52
C ILE A 54 -11.46 10.03 -7.18
N LYS A 55 -11.99 10.88 -8.06
CA LYS A 55 -12.09 12.34 -7.83
C LYS A 55 -12.92 12.65 -6.60
N LYS A 56 -14.06 11.98 -6.41
CA LYS A 56 -14.88 12.10 -5.20
C LYS A 56 -14.08 11.75 -3.94
N GLN A 57 -13.26 10.69 -3.98
CA GLN A 57 -12.43 10.25 -2.85
C GLN A 57 -11.20 11.15 -2.62
N LEU A 58 -10.66 11.79 -3.67
CA LEU A 58 -9.59 12.79 -3.54
C LEU A 58 -10.07 14.01 -2.76
N GLY A 59 -11.32 14.40 -2.97
CA GLY A 59 -11.91 15.59 -2.37
C GLY A 59 -11.30 16.88 -2.92
N LYS A 60 -11.91 18.01 -2.60
CA LYS A 60 -11.51 19.34 -3.09
C LYS A 60 -10.04 19.70 -2.78
N GLU A 61 -9.48 19.14 -1.71
CA GLU A 61 -8.10 19.42 -1.29
C GLU A 61 -7.03 18.81 -2.21
N CYS A 62 -7.35 17.72 -2.91
CA CYS A 62 -6.39 16.95 -3.71
C CYS A 62 -6.86 16.72 -5.15
N GLU A 63 -8.03 17.19 -5.55
CA GLU A 63 -8.58 16.97 -6.89
C GLU A 63 -7.67 17.55 -7.98
N ASN A 64 -7.05 18.70 -7.71
CA ASN A 64 -6.11 19.37 -8.61
C ASN A 64 -4.79 18.58 -8.80
N LEU A 65 -4.49 17.60 -7.96
CA LEU A 65 -3.33 16.72 -8.08
C LEU A 65 -3.61 15.52 -8.99
N PHE A 66 -4.86 15.29 -9.38
CA PHE A 66 -5.21 14.17 -10.23
C PHE A 66 -4.60 14.34 -11.64
N TYR A 67 -3.84 13.34 -12.06
CA TYR A 67 -3.26 13.30 -13.39
C TYR A 67 -3.84 12.17 -14.22
N LYS A 68 -3.69 10.91 -13.76
CA LYS A 68 -4.11 9.71 -14.47
C LYS A 68 -4.40 8.57 -13.50
N ALA A 69 -5.24 7.65 -13.92
CA ALA A 69 -5.55 6.47 -13.12
C ALA A 69 -5.61 5.21 -13.98
N TRP A 70 -5.31 4.09 -13.34
CA TRP A 70 -5.41 2.75 -13.89
C TRP A 70 -6.15 1.86 -12.91
N ARG A 71 -6.90 0.93 -13.44
CA ARG A 71 -7.38 -0.23 -12.71
C ARG A 71 -6.26 -1.27 -12.71
N VAL A 72 -5.91 -1.74 -11.53
CA VAL A 72 -4.87 -2.74 -11.35
C VAL A 72 -5.47 -3.95 -10.66
N GLU A 73 -5.28 -5.11 -11.23
CA GLU A 73 -5.65 -6.38 -10.60
C GLU A 73 -4.39 -7.24 -10.43
N ASN A 74 -4.25 -7.82 -9.25
CA ASN A 74 -3.27 -8.85 -8.95
C ASN A 74 -4.04 -10.13 -8.62
N SER A 75 -3.82 -11.18 -9.42
CA SER A 75 -4.58 -12.43 -9.34
C SER A 75 -4.48 -13.11 -7.97
N ALA A 76 -3.29 -13.08 -7.35
CA ALA A 76 -3.04 -13.68 -6.04
C ALA A 76 -3.76 -12.91 -4.93
N THR A 77 -3.61 -11.58 -4.89
CA THR A 77 -4.28 -10.74 -3.87
C THR A 77 -5.79 -10.80 -4.02
N ARG A 78 -6.30 -10.81 -5.27
CA ARG A 78 -7.73 -10.96 -5.55
C ARG A 78 -8.28 -12.31 -5.09
N LYS A 79 -7.54 -13.40 -5.32
CA LYS A 79 -7.91 -14.74 -4.83
C LYS A 79 -8.00 -14.76 -3.30
N ASN A 80 -6.98 -14.23 -2.62
CA ASN A 80 -6.94 -14.16 -1.17
C ASN A 80 -8.09 -13.32 -0.60
N PHE A 81 -8.38 -12.17 -1.20
CA PHE A 81 -9.49 -11.30 -0.79
C PHE A 81 -10.85 -12.01 -0.95
N LYS A 82 -11.09 -12.66 -2.11
CA LYS A 82 -12.31 -13.43 -2.34
C LYS A 82 -12.45 -14.59 -1.37
N THR A 83 -11.37 -15.31 -1.09
CA THR A 83 -11.34 -16.43 -0.14
C THR A 83 -11.66 -15.94 1.27
N PHE A 84 -11.07 -14.82 1.68
CA PHE A 84 -11.36 -14.21 2.99
C PHE A 84 -12.82 -13.78 3.14
N CYS A 85 -13.43 -13.25 2.08
CA CYS A 85 -14.82 -12.80 2.09
C CYS A 85 -15.84 -13.96 2.04
N LYS A 86 -15.42 -15.14 1.52
CA LYS A 86 -16.31 -16.28 1.33
C LYS A 86 -16.81 -16.82 2.68
N GLY A 87 -18.10 -17.03 2.79
CA GLY A 87 -18.73 -17.60 3.99
C GLY A 87 -18.89 -16.62 5.17
N LYS A 88 -18.41 -15.41 5.04
CA LYS A 88 -18.64 -14.34 6.01
C LYS A 88 -19.87 -13.54 5.56
N GLY A 89 -20.89 -13.46 6.37
CA GLY A 89 -22.11 -12.69 6.07
C GLY A 89 -21.86 -11.27 5.57
N ARG A 90 -22.65 -10.29 5.92
CA ARG A 90 -22.45 -8.90 5.52
C ARG A 90 -21.17 -8.33 6.15
N ILE A 91 -20.13 -8.17 5.34
CA ILE A 91 -18.84 -7.62 5.78
C ILE A 91 -18.79 -6.13 5.44
N ALA A 92 -18.33 -5.30 6.40
CA ALA A 92 -18.10 -3.89 6.15
C ALA A 92 -16.90 -3.71 5.20
N LYS A 93 -17.11 -2.95 4.12
CA LYS A 93 -16.10 -2.60 3.15
C LYS A 93 -16.07 -1.10 2.95
N LYS A 94 -14.88 -0.54 2.80
CA LYS A 94 -14.70 0.89 2.57
C LYS A 94 -13.48 1.13 1.69
N LEU A 95 -13.53 2.21 0.92
CA LEU A 95 -12.39 2.66 0.13
C LEU A 95 -11.45 3.52 0.99
N PHE A 96 -10.17 3.18 0.94
CA PHE A 96 -9.12 3.91 1.66
C PHE A 96 -7.92 4.13 0.76
N TRP A 97 -7.25 5.24 0.99
CA TRP A 97 -6.02 5.61 0.31
C TRP A 97 -4.80 4.98 0.97
N HIS A 98 -3.86 4.53 0.14
CA HIS A 98 -2.49 4.21 0.53
C HIS A 98 -1.54 4.98 -0.39
N GLY A 99 -0.59 5.71 0.20
CA GLY A 99 0.48 6.40 -0.50
C GLY A 99 1.82 5.81 -0.09
N SER A 100 2.72 5.67 -1.05
CA SER A 100 4.08 5.20 -0.82
C SER A 100 5.04 5.87 -1.80
N ARG A 101 6.34 5.76 -1.52
CA ARG A 101 7.38 6.22 -2.44
C ARG A 101 7.33 5.42 -3.74
N THR A 102 7.75 6.03 -4.83
CA THR A 102 7.71 5.42 -6.18
C THR A 102 8.43 4.08 -6.22
N GLU A 103 9.57 3.97 -5.59
CA GLU A 103 10.39 2.76 -5.53
C GLU A 103 9.72 1.56 -4.86
N ASN A 104 8.77 1.80 -3.97
CA ASN A 104 8.05 0.74 -3.27
C ASN A 104 6.92 0.13 -4.11
N TRP A 105 6.43 0.85 -5.13
CA TRP A 105 5.23 0.44 -5.85
C TRP A 105 5.40 -0.84 -6.63
N TRP A 106 6.61 -1.14 -7.11
CA TRP A 106 6.86 -2.41 -7.78
C TRP A 106 6.59 -3.60 -6.85
N SER A 107 7.15 -3.58 -5.64
CA SER A 107 6.89 -4.62 -4.64
C SER A 107 5.42 -4.65 -4.21
N ILE A 108 4.80 -3.48 -3.98
CA ILE A 108 3.40 -3.38 -3.58
C ILE A 108 2.47 -3.99 -4.63
N LEU A 109 2.71 -3.73 -5.89
CA LEU A 109 1.89 -4.27 -6.99
C LEU A 109 2.06 -5.78 -7.12
N ARG A 110 3.30 -6.28 -6.98
CA ARG A 110 3.62 -7.70 -7.10
C ARG A 110 3.09 -8.53 -5.94
N THR A 111 3.34 -8.12 -4.71
CA THR A 111 3.04 -8.94 -3.52
C THR A 111 1.77 -8.51 -2.78
N GLY A 112 1.23 -7.35 -3.11
CA GLY A 112 0.27 -6.65 -2.28
C GLY A 112 0.95 -5.93 -1.10
N LEU A 113 0.15 -5.29 -0.26
CA LEU A 113 0.64 -4.69 0.98
C LEU A 113 0.93 -5.80 2.00
N VAL A 114 2.16 -5.81 2.52
CA VAL A 114 2.62 -6.77 3.51
C VAL A 114 2.98 -6.10 4.84
N LEU A 115 2.80 -6.80 5.96
CA LEU A 115 2.96 -6.22 7.30
C LEU A 115 4.40 -5.85 7.66
N ARG A 116 5.38 -6.52 7.11
CA ARG A 116 6.81 -6.30 7.35
C ARG A 116 7.57 -6.49 6.05
N PRO A 117 7.48 -5.52 5.14
CA PRO A 117 8.24 -5.63 3.91
C PRO A 117 9.73 -5.61 4.22
N THR A 118 10.46 -6.61 3.71
CA THR A 118 11.92 -6.67 3.81
C THR A 118 12.60 -5.67 2.89
N ASN A 119 11.86 -5.19 1.88
CA ASN A 119 12.37 -4.46 0.73
C ASN A 119 11.94 -2.99 0.70
N SER A 120 11.49 -2.43 1.82
CA SER A 120 11.08 -1.03 1.84
C SER A 120 11.41 -0.32 3.14
N VAL A 121 11.75 0.95 3.03
CA VAL A 121 11.88 1.83 4.18
C VAL A 121 10.50 2.15 4.71
N ILE A 122 10.21 1.72 5.93
CA ILE A 122 8.92 1.98 6.60
C ILE A 122 9.02 3.32 7.32
N ASN A 123 8.31 4.32 6.82
CA ASN A 123 8.14 5.61 7.47
C ASN A 123 6.85 5.60 8.30
N GLY A 124 6.99 5.81 9.59
CA GLY A 124 5.87 6.00 10.52
C GLY A 124 5.28 4.70 11.06
N LYS A 125 5.40 4.52 12.37
CA LYS A 125 4.77 3.43 13.14
C LYS A 125 3.95 3.99 14.30
N MET A 126 3.22 5.08 14.05
CA MET A 126 2.48 5.79 15.09
C MET A 126 1.54 4.85 15.88
N PHE A 127 0.93 3.89 15.20
CA PHE A 127 0.02 2.90 15.77
C PHE A 127 0.58 1.47 15.74
N GLY A 128 1.91 1.32 15.70
CA GLY A 128 2.57 0.01 15.75
C GLY A 128 2.56 -0.74 14.41
N TYR A 129 2.48 -2.06 14.51
CA TYR A 129 2.59 -2.96 13.35
C TYR A 129 1.24 -3.16 12.68
N GLY A 130 1.07 -2.62 11.51
CA GLY A 130 -0.15 -2.71 10.71
C GLY A 130 0.02 -2.19 9.30
N LEU A 131 -0.96 -2.43 8.44
CA LEU A 131 -1.08 -1.77 7.15
C LEU A 131 -1.80 -0.43 7.36
N TYR A 132 -1.19 0.63 6.87
CA TYR A 132 -1.67 1.99 7.09
C TYR A 132 -2.47 2.48 5.90
N PHE A 133 -3.68 2.92 6.18
CA PHE A 133 -4.58 3.52 5.21
C PHE A 133 -5.11 4.86 5.72
N ALA A 134 -5.57 5.70 4.82
CA ALA A 134 -6.19 6.97 5.16
C ALA A 134 -7.55 7.14 4.45
N PRO A 135 -8.57 7.62 5.15
CA PRO A 135 -9.84 7.96 4.51
C PRO A 135 -9.75 9.25 3.67
N ARG A 136 -8.75 10.10 3.93
CA ARG A 136 -8.50 11.35 3.20
C ARG A 136 -7.22 11.23 2.39
N ALA A 137 -7.29 11.56 1.11
CA ALA A 137 -6.18 11.50 0.16
C ALA A 137 -4.97 12.32 0.62
N ARG A 138 -5.19 13.52 1.17
CA ARG A 138 -4.14 14.43 1.63
C ARG A 138 -3.13 13.76 2.57
N LYS A 139 -3.59 12.89 3.49
CA LYS A 139 -2.68 12.16 4.37
C LYS A 139 -1.79 11.21 3.58
N SER A 140 -2.33 10.50 2.61
CA SER A 140 -1.58 9.56 1.78
C SER A 140 -0.64 10.23 0.80
N VAL A 141 -0.99 11.41 0.27
CA VAL A 141 -0.10 12.24 -0.57
C VAL A 141 1.22 12.52 0.14
N GLY A 142 1.19 12.79 1.44
CA GLY A 142 2.38 13.07 2.25
C GLY A 142 3.42 11.94 2.28
N TYR A 143 3.05 10.73 1.90
CA TYR A 143 3.94 9.55 1.84
C TYR A 143 4.43 9.21 0.43
N THR A 144 4.04 9.97 -0.58
CA THR A 144 4.43 9.74 -1.98
C THR A 144 5.77 10.42 -2.31
N SER A 145 6.35 10.10 -3.45
CA SER A 145 7.53 10.81 -3.97
C SER A 145 7.21 12.18 -4.57
N LEU A 146 5.96 12.64 -4.53
CA LEU A 146 5.54 13.94 -5.06
C LEU A 146 6.29 15.08 -4.34
N ARG A 147 6.73 16.06 -5.11
CA ARG A 147 7.39 17.26 -4.57
C ARG A 147 6.51 17.95 -3.52
N GLY A 148 7.10 18.26 -2.38
CA GLY A 148 6.41 18.88 -1.25
C GLY A 148 5.64 17.89 -0.36
N SER A 149 5.77 16.57 -0.59
CA SER A 149 5.21 15.58 0.33
C SER A 149 5.94 15.63 1.68
N TYR A 150 5.16 15.77 2.74
CA TYR A 150 5.69 16.09 4.08
C TYR A 150 6.53 14.94 4.67
N TRP A 151 5.97 13.73 4.67
CA TRP A 151 6.60 12.58 5.35
C TRP A 151 7.67 11.89 4.51
N ALA A 152 7.53 11.91 3.20
CA ALA A 152 8.48 11.27 2.29
C ALA A 152 9.59 12.22 1.80
N GLY A 153 9.43 13.53 1.97
CA GLY A 153 10.37 14.50 1.43
C GLY A 153 10.53 14.36 -0.08
N GLY A 154 9.42 14.18 -0.81
CA GLY A 154 9.43 13.86 -2.22
C GLY A 154 9.96 15.00 -3.10
N HIS A 155 10.60 14.63 -4.20
CA HIS A 155 11.19 15.57 -5.18
C HIS A 155 10.69 15.34 -6.61
N SER A 156 9.83 14.33 -6.83
CA SER A 156 9.28 14.01 -8.14
C SER A 156 8.13 14.94 -8.53
N ASN A 157 7.92 15.12 -9.83
CA ASN A 157 6.73 15.79 -10.35
C ASN A 157 5.48 14.89 -10.27
N TYR A 158 5.66 13.59 -10.03
CA TYR A 158 4.59 12.60 -9.90
C TYR A 158 4.70 11.86 -8.59
N GLY A 159 3.55 11.51 -8.03
CA GLY A 159 3.42 10.62 -6.89
C GLY A 159 2.35 9.57 -7.18
N PHE A 160 2.52 8.37 -6.66
CA PHE A 160 1.58 7.29 -6.82
C PHE A 160 0.82 7.03 -5.52
N MET A 161 -0.46 6.83 -5.65
CA MET A 161 -1.35 6.38 -4.58
C MET A 161 -2.27 5.30 -5.12
N ALA A 162 -2.71 4.40 -4.27
CA ALA A 162 -3.78 3.48 -4.62
C ALA A 162 -4.99 3.67 -3.72
N LEU A 163 -6.15 3.46 -4.30
CA LEU A 163 -7.44 3.41 -3.62
C LEU A 163 -7.81 1.93 -3.47
N TYR A 164 -7.80 1.45 -2.23
CA TYR A 164 -8.07 0.06 -1.90
C TYR A 164 -9.48 -0.13 -1.36
N GLU A 165 -10.17 -1.16 -1.82
CA GLU A 165 -11.31 -1.71 -1.09
C GLU A 165 -10.78 -2.52 0.09
N VAL A 166 -11.04 -2.04 1.30
CA VAL A 166 -10.57 -2.68 2.54
C VAL A 166 -11.76 -3.26 3.28
N VAL A 167 -11.64 -4.54 3.63
CA VAL A 167 -12.56 -5.21 4.54
C VAL A 167 -12.05 -4.99 5.96
N TYR A 168 -12.93 -4.58 6.85
CA TYR A 168 -12.60 -4.38 8.25
C TYR A 168 -13.71 -4.92 9.15
N GLY A 169 -13.31 -5.35 10.35
CA GLY A 169 -14.21 -5.81 11.39
C GLY A 169 -14.74 -4.68 12.26
N LYS A 170 -14.90 -4.94 13.54
CA LYS A 170 -15.24 -3.92 14.52
C LYS A 170 -14.04 -2.99 14.72
N PRO A 171 -14.18 -1.67 14.49
CA PRO A 171 -13.07 -0.75 14.73
C PRO A 171 -12.82 -0.55 16.22
N TYR A 172 -11.57 -0.32 16.58
CA TYR A 172 -11.17 0.21 17.87
C TYR A 172 -10.69 1.65 17.68
N ASP A 173 -11.52 2.59 18.09
CA ASP A 173 -11.21 4.01 17.96
C ASP A 173 -10.31 4.48 19.10
N VAL A 174 -9.31 5.27 18.78
CA VAL A 174 -8.38 5.87 19.73
C VAL A 174 -8.32 7.38 19.55
N SER A 175 -8.33 8.12 20.65
CA SER A 175 -8.28 9.58 20.66
C SER A 175 -6.86 10.11 20.47
N ASP A 176 -5.86 9.35 20.88
CA ASP A 176 -4.45 9.67 20.76
C ASP A 176 -3.62 8.43 20.43
N ASN A 177 -2.32 8.62 20.22
CA ASN A 177 -1.39 7.55 19.89
C ASN A 177 -0.45 7.16 21.03
N ALA A 178 -0.69 7.62 22.25
CA ALA A 178 0.15 7.31 23.40
C ALA A 178 0.18 5.80 23.67
N GLY A 179 1.38 5.24 23.74
CA GLY A 179 1.60 3.81 24.00
C GLY A 179 1.13 2.87 22.88
N LEU A 180 0.93 3.36 21.64
CA LEU A 180 0.50 2.54 20.51
C LEU A 180 1.63 2.21 19.53
N SER A 181 2.81 2.76 19.68
CA SER A 181 3.94 2.58 18.74
C SER A 181 4.44 1.15 18.59
N ASP A 182 4.16 0.29 19.54
CA ASP A 182 4.49 -1.14 19.56
C ASP A 182 3.26 -2.07 19.46
N MET A 183 2.09 -1.50 19.11
CA MET A 183 0.85 -2.25 18.96
C MET A 183 1.00 -3.32 17.86
N ASN A 184 0.46 -4.49 18.13
CA ASN A 184 0.33 -5.60 17.19
C ASN A 184 -1.03 -6.28 17.38
N TYR A 185 -1.35 -7.28 16.55
CA TYR A 185 -2.63 -7.96 16.61
C TYR A 185 -2.92 -8.57 17.99
N GLU A 186 -1.95 -9.22 18.62
CA GLU A 186 -2.13 -9.84 19.94
C GLU A 186 -2.43 -8.81 21.03
N LYS A 187 -1.69 -7.71 21.04
CA LYS A 187 -1.91 -6.59 21.98
C LYS A 187 -3.25 -5.92 21.74
N LEU A 188 -3.65 -5.77 20.47
CA LEU A 188 -4.96 -5.23 20.11
C LEU A 188 -6.07 -6.14 20.64
N GLN A 189 -5.99 -7.46 20.43
CA GLN A 189 -7.00 -8.39 20.90
C GLN A 189 -7.10 -8.43 22.43
N LYS A 190 -5.97 -8.24 23.15
CA LYS A 190 -6.00 -8.09 24.64
C LYS A 190 -6.68 -6.80 25.07
N ARG A 191 -6.50 -5.70 24.35
CA ARG A 191 -7.03 -4.37 24.67
C ARG A 191 -8.48 -4.19 24.22
N ALA A 192 -8.81 -4.73 23.06
CA ALA A 192 -10.14 -4.63 22.43
C ALA A 192 -10.48 -5.93 21.71
N PRO A 193 -10.99 -6.94 22.42
CA PRO A 193 -11.32 -8.24 21.83
C PRO A 193 -12.33 -8.12 20.69
N GLY A 194 -12.06 -8.80 19.60
CA GLY A 194 -12.92 -8.83 18.42
C GLY A 194 -12.78 -7.63 17.46
N CYS A 195 -11.76 -6.79 17.66
CA CYS A 195 -11.38 -5.72 16.71
C CYS A 195 -10.47 -6.20 15.62
#